data_c005dafeade3c8973555b6e65a06ab27
#
_entry.id   c005dafeade3c8973555b6e65a06ab27
#
_cell.length_a   1.000
_cell.length_b   1.000
_cell.length_c   1.000
_cell.angle_alpha   90.00
_cell.angle_beta   90.00
_cell.angle_gamma   90.00
#
_symmetry.space_group_name_H-M   'P 1'
#
loop_
_entity.id
_entity.type
_entity.pdbx_description
1 polymer ?
#
loop_
_entity_poly.entity_id
_entity_poly.type
_entity_poly.pdbx_seq_one_letter_code
_entity_poly.pdbx_strand_id
1 'polypeptide(L)'
;MEKYDISKIKIMPAKDAAAVRNSIHGKKQKELRERNIKDIADMIDKAIKSSFYEIKLSTYSSLSFILPILKNKGYKVERIHGYQTYCISWNEDSQNKDICDSEFDIIPNALSAHTQTVENIKNQKAKAIYNIVHKINHKIQENKDSYQIDVKIDPQYYDHVSEIFQKNGYKTKLRKFPCPLGLYEPFYLIYINW
;
A
#
# COMPACT_ATOMS: atom_id res chain seq x y z
N MET A 1 47.25 16.51 46.40
CA MET A 1 45.95 15.82 46.47
C MET A 1 44.90 16.85 46.80
N GLU A 2 44.10 17.30 45.83
CA GLU A 2 42.98 18.19 46.10
C GLU A 2 41.93 17.43 46.91
N LYS A 3 41.64 17.93 48.10
CA LYS A 3 40.54 17.42 48.94
C LYS A 3 39.22 17.87 48.33
N TYR A 4 38.49 16.99 47.67
CA TYR A 4 37.14 17.24 47.23
C TYR A 4 36.27 17.53 48.46
N ASP A 5 35.75 18.73 48.54
CA ASP A 5 34.86 19.19 49.61
C ASP A 5 33.42 18.68 49.33
N ILE A 6 33.11 17.52 49.87
CA ILE A 6 31.81 16.82 49.67
C ILE A 6 30.62 17.64 50.18
N SER A 7 30.86 18.58 51.13
CA SER A 7 29.81 19.45 51.68
C SER A 7 29.20 20.42 50.66
N LYS A 8 29.88 20.68 49.56
CA LYS A 8 29.44 21.57 48.46
C LYS A 8 28.63 20.85 47.39
N ILE A 9 28.48 19.55 47.46
CA ILE A 9 27.68 18.80 46.48
C ILE A 9 26.20 19.03 46.76
N LYS A 10 25.50 19.83 45.93
CA LYS A 10 24.04 19.97 45.97
C LYS A 10 23.41 18.72 45.39
N ILE A 11 22.86 17.85 46.25
CA ILE A 11 22.06 16.71 45.83
C ILE A 11 20.62 17.18 45.54
N MET A 12 20.12 16.87 44.38
CA MET A 12 18.72 17.17 44.03
C MET A 12 17.77 16.38 44.97
N PRO A 13 16.74 17.04 45.55
CA PRO A 13 15.75 16.35 46.37
C PRO A 13 15.06 15.23 45.58
N ALA A 14 14.78 14.10 46.23
CA ALA A 14 14.15 12.93 45.57
C ALA A 14 12.82 13.26 44.86
N LYS A 15 12.03 14.18 45.40
CA LYS A 15 10.78 14.67 44.82
C LYS A 15 11.02 15.39 43.48
N ASP A 16 12.07 16.20 43.40
CA ASP A 16 12.42 16.94 42.19
C ASP A 16 13.01 16.00 41.14
N ALA A 17 13.81 15.03 41.54
CA ALA A 17 14.34 13.99 40.68
C ALA A 17 13.20 13.14 40.07
N ALA A 18 12.18 12.80 40.88
CA ALA A 18 10.99 12.08 40.39
C ALA A 18 10.18 12.92 39.40
N ALA A 19 10.00 14.22 39.62
CA ALA A 19 9.30 15.13 38.71
C ALA A 19 10.02 15.27 37.37
N VAL A 20 11.35 15.40 37.36
CA VAL A 20 12.18 15.45 36.16
C VAL A 20 12.08 14.13 35.39
N ARG A 21 12.18 12.97 36.08
CA ARG A 21 12.03 11.66 35.44
C ARG A 21 10.68 11.49 34.77
N ASN A 22 9.58 11.87 35.44
CA ASN A 22 8.22 11.75 34.91
C ASN A 22 8.02 12.67 33.70
N SER A 23 8.58 13.88 33.73
CA SER A 23 8.54 14.79 32.57
C SER A 23 9.29 14.21 31.36
N ILE A 24 10.50 13.68 31.58
CA ILE A 24 11.30 13.07 30.49
C ILE A 24 10.58 11.82 29.94
N HIS A 25 10.03 10.99 30.82
CA HIS A 25 9.31 9.78 30.43
C HIS A 25 8.05 10.13 29.62
N GLY A 26 7.27 11.13 30.07
CA GLY A 26 6.09 11.63 29.36
C GLY A 26 6.43 12.13 27.95
N LYS A 27 7.49 12.93 27.81
CA LYS A 27 7.96 13.40 26.50
C LYS A 27 8.35 12.26 25.57
N LYS A 28 9.15 11.29 26.06
CA LYS A 28 9.56 10.12 25.27
C LYS A 28 8.36 9.27 24.82
N GLN A 29 7.36 9.09 25.70
CA GLN A 29 6.15 8.35 25.33
C GLN A 29 5.34 9.09 24.26
N LYS A 30 5.22 10.41 24.36
CA LYS A 30 4.55 11.22 23.35
C LYS A 30 5.24 11.14 22.00
N GLU A 31 6.55 11.31 21.96
CA GLU A 31 7.35 11.20 20.72
C GLU A 31 7.25 9.80 20.09
N LEU A 32 7.25 8.73 20.90
CA LEU A 32 7.08 7.37 20.41
C LEU A 32 5.68 7.17 19.81
N ARG A 33 4.64 7.71 20.46
CA ARG A 33 3.26 7.65 19.98
C ARG A 33 3.11 8.37 18.64
N GLU A 34 3.62 9.59 18.53
CA GLU A 34 3.59 10.38 17.28
C GLU A 34 4.30 9.64 16.13
N ARG A 35 5.48 9.05 16.41
CA ARG A 35 6.21 8.23 15.44
C ARG A 35 5.38 7.04 14.97
N ASN A 36 4.80 6.28 15.89
CA ASN A 36 4.00 5.11 15.55
C ASN A 36 2.77 5.48 14.70
N ILE A 37 2.13 6.60 14.98
CA ILE A 37 1.00 7.11 14.19
C ILE A 37 1.46 7.41 12.75
N LYS A 38 2.59 8.10 12.61
CA LYS A 38 3.17 8.42 11.31
C LYS A 38 3.55 7.16 10.52
N ASP A 39 4.22 6.20 11.16
CA ASP A 39 4.61 4.95 10.52
C ASP A 39 3.41 4.18 9.97
N ILE A 40 2.29 4.17 10.70
CA ILE A 40 1.06 3.51 10.26
C ILE A 40 0.40 4.28 9.09
N ALA A 41 0.37 5.61 9.17
CA ALA A 41 -0.13 6.43 8.07
C ALA A 41 0.69 6.18 6.77
N ASP A 42 2.01 6.12 6.88
CA ASP A 42 2.92 5.83 5.77
C ASP A 42 2.72 4.41 5.22
N MET A 43 2.42 3.42 6.08
CA MET A 43 2.11 2.05 5.65
C MET A 43 0.81 1.99 4.86
N ILE A 44 -0.24 2.67 5.32
CA ILE A 44 -1.53 2.76 4.64
C ILE A 44 -1.35 3.46 3.28
N ASP A 45 -0.67 4.60 3.24
CA ASP A 45 -0.39 5.34 2.01
C ASP A 45 0.38 4.50 0.98
N LYS A 46 1.41 3.78 1.41
CA LYS A 46 2.15 2.85 0.55
C LYS A 46 1.27 1.73 0.01
N ALA A 47 0.41 1.15 0.84
CA ALA A 47 -0.51 0.09 0.41
C ALA A 47 -1.52 0.62 -0.62
N ILE A 48 -2.09 1.82 -0.40
CA ILE A 48 -2.98 2.49 -1.35
C ILE A 48 -2.27 2.69 -2.70
N LYS A 49 -1.05 3.23 -2.69
CA LYS A 49 -0.25 3.47 -3.91
C LYS A 49 0.10 2.16 -4.64
N SER A 50 0.25 1.08 -3.90
CA SER A 50 0.50 -0.27 -4.44
C SER A 50 -0.78 -1.03 -4.77
N SER A 51 -1.95 -0.39 -4.64
CA SER A 51 -3.27 -0.98 -4.94
C SER A 51 -3.64 -2.16 -4.04
N PHE A 52 -3.13 -2.18 -2.81
CA PHE A 52 -3.55 -3.14 -1.79
C PHE A 52 -4.68 -2.56 -0.95
N TYR A 53 -5.57 -3.43 -0.47
CA TYR A 53 -6.69 -3.09 0.41
C TYR A 53 -6.44 -3.44 1.87
N GLU A 54 -5.22 -3.84 2.22
CA GLU A 54 -4.86 -4.24 3.58
C GLU A 54 -3.40 -3.97 3.90
N ILE A 55 -3.14 -3.84 5.20
CA ILE A 55 -1.79 -3.89 5.78
C ILE A 55 -1.76 -4.88 6.95
N LYS A 56 -0.58 -5.39 7.29
CA LYS A 56 -0.37 -6.23 8.46
C LYS A 56 0.48 -5.48 9.48
N LEU A 57 -0.07 -5.32 10.69
CA LEU A 57 0.60 -4.69 11.81
C LEU A 57 0.98 -5.74 12.85
N SER A 58 2.27 -5.91 13.09
CA SER A 58 2.75 -6.67 14.26
C SER A 58 2.69 -5.77 15.47
N THR A 59 1.79 -6.07 16.43
CA THR A 59 1.67 -5.27 17.64
C THR A 59 2.58 -5.79 18.73
N TYR A 60 3.65 -5.09 18.93
CA TYR A 60 4.23 -5.02 20.27
C TYR A 60 3.29 -4.11 21.11
N SER A 61 3.32 -4.27 22.41
CA SER A 61 2.42 -3.58 23.38
C SER A 61 2.26 -2.07 23.19
N SER A 62 3.18 -1.42 22.49
CA SER A 62 3.16 0.01 22.16
C SER A 62 2.15 0.44 21.08
N LEU A 63 1.55 -0.49 20.33
CA LEU A 63 0.63 -0.16 19.22
C LEU A 63 -0.85 -0.42 19.56
N SER A 64 -1.15 -1.00 20.74
CA SER A 64 -2.53 -1.34 21.13
C SER A 64 -3.47 -0.13 21.20
N PHE A 65 -2.93 1.06 21.46
CA PHE A 65 -3.72 2.30 21.53
C PHE A 65 -4.31 2.73 20.18
N ILE A 66 -3.69 2.32 19.06
CA ILE A 66 -4.11 2.77 17.73
C ILE A 66 -5.24 1.93 17.14
N LEU A 67 -5.38 0.66 17.58
CA LEU A 67 -6.39 -0.25 17.02
C LEU A 67 -7.83 0.27 17.18
N PRO A 68 -8.25 0.83 18.36
CA PRO A 68 -9.56 1.46 18.49
C PRO A 68 -9.76 2.64 17.54
N ILE A 69 -8.72 3.42 17.31
CA ILE A 69 -8.76 4.59 16.44
C ILE A 69 -8.96 4.18 14.98
N LEU A 70 -8.22 3.14 14.52
CA LEU A 70 -8.42 2.60 13.18
C LEU A 70 -9.85 2.08 12.99
N LYS A 71 -10.40 1.36 13.97
CA LYS A 71 -11.81 0.92 13.94
C LYS A 71 -12.76 2.11 13.86
N ASN A 72 -12.51 3.16 14.62
CA ASN A 72 -13.32 4.37 14.59
C ASN A 72 -13.22 5.11 13.24
N LYS A 73 -12.08 5.06 12.57
CA LYS A 73 -11.91 5.57 11.20
C LYS A 73 -12.48 4.63 10.11
N GLY A 74 -13.21 3.59 10.49
CA GLY A 74 -13.92 2.69 9.59
C GLY A 74 -13.10 1.51 9.07
N TYR A 75 -11.86 1.33 9.54
CA TYR A 75 -11.05 0.18 9.15
C TYR A 75 -11.57 -1.12 9.80
N LYS A 76 -11.56 -2.20 9.05
CA LYS A 76 -11.73 -3.54 9.60
C LYS A 76 -10.42 -3.98 10.23
N VAL A 77 -10.46 -4.36 11.52
CA VAL A 77 -9.28 -4.74 12.30
C VAL A 77 -9.48 -6.16 12.81
N GLU A 78 -8.74 -7.12 12.24
CA GLU A 78 -8.83 -8.54 12.58
C GLU A 78 -7.49 -9.04 13.11
N ARG A 79 -7.52 -9.83 14.19
CA ARG A 79 -6.32 -10.48 14.72
C ARG A 79 -6.01 -11.75 13.92
N ILE A 80 -4.79 -11.90 13.45
CA ILE A 80 -4.33 -13.12 12.81
C ILE A 80 -4.05 -14.16 13.89
N HIS A 81 -4.75 -15.31 13.83
CA HIS A 81 -4.58 -16.38 14.80
C HIS A 81 -3.13 -16.86 14.87
N GLY A 82 -2.62 -17.06 16.10
CA GLY A 82 -1.26 -17.57 16.36
C GLY A 82 -0.17 -16.51 16.41
N TYR A 83 -0.46 -15.25 16.02
CA TYR A 83 0.51 -14.17 16.01
C TYR A 83 -0.01 -12.92 16.72
N GLN A 84 0.90 -12.11 17.27
CA GLN A 84 0.55 -10.75 17.73
C GLN A 84 0.51 -9.79 16.52
N THR A 85 -0.24 -10.18 15.49
CA THR A 85 -0.35 -9.45 14.23
C THR A 85 -1.82 -9.19 13.96
N TYR A 86 -2.10 -7.99 13.48
CA TYR A 86 -3.44 -7.58 13.05
C TYR A 86 -3.42 -7.29 11.55
N CYS A 87 -4.48 -7.73 10.87
CA CYS A 87 -4.81 -7.30 9.53
C CYS A 87 -5.72 -6.08 9.63
N ILE A 88 -5.32 -5.00 9.01
CA ILE A 88 -6.08 -3.76 8.90
C ILE A 88 -6.50 -3.63 7.44
N SER A 89 -7.78 -3.66 7.16
CA SER A 89 -8.30 -3.61 5.80
C SER A 89 -9.35 -2.52 5.63
N TRP A 90 -9.51 -2.08 4.37
CA TRP A 90 -10.49 -1.11 3.94
C TRP A 90 -11.13 -1.57 2.63
N ASN A 91 -12.45 -1.68 2.60
CA ASN A 91 -13.25 -2.17 1.47
C ASN A 91 -14.47 -1.27 1.23
N GLU A 92 -15.34 -1.67 0.31
CA GLU A 92 -16.57 -0.94 -0.03
C GLU A 92 -17.51 -0.74 1.16
N ASP A 93 -17.52 -1.68 2.12
CA ASP A 93 -18.36 -1.61 3.32
C ASP A 93 -17.78 -0.70 4.41
N SER A 94 -16.62 -0.09 4.17
CA SER A 94 -15.97 0.80 5.13
C SER A 94 -16.82 2.06 5.34
N GLN A 95 -17.34 2.23 6.55
CA GLN A 95 -18.17 3.38 6.92
C GLN A 95 -17.30 4.56 7.33
N ASN A 96 -17.68 5.73 6.84
CA ASN A 96 -17.09 6.98 7.29
C ASN A 96 -17.69 7.33 8.66
N LYS A 97 -16.94 7.15 9.74
CA LYS A 97 -17.29 7.68 11.04
C LYS A 97 -16.45 8.94 11.26
N ASP A 98 -17.08 10.09 11.16
CA ASP A 98 -16.43 11.37 11.46
C ASP A 98 -16.06 11.42 12.95
N ILE A 99 -14.83 11.06 13.23
CA ILE A 99 -14.23 11.28 14.56
C ILE A 99 -13.17 12.35 14.35
N CYS A 100 -13.52 13.53 14.81
CA CYS A 100 -12.65 14.69 14.88
C CYS A 100 -11.64 14.50 16.04
N ASP A 101 -10.58 13.73 15.78
CA ASP A 101 -9.45 13.61 16.71
C ASP A 101 -8.20 14.06 15.97
N SER A 102 -7.87 15.34 16.09
CA SER A 102 -6.85 16.03 15.29
C SER A 102 -5.46 15.38 15.33
N GLU A 103 -5.14 14.62 16.38
CA GLU A 103 -3.85 13.91 16.49
C GLU A 103 -3.71 12.79 15.44
N PHE A 104 -4.83 12.30 14.91
CA PHE A 104 -4.87 11.16 13.98
C PHE A 104 -5.31 11.52 12.56
N ASP A 105 -5.43 12.81 12.25
CA ASP A 105 -5.89 13.29 10.94
C ASP A 105 -4.95 12.90 9.79
N ILE A 106 -3.69 12.59 10.10
CA ILE A 106 -2.72 12.08 9.12
C ILE A 106 -3.07 10.67 8.61
N ILE A 107 -3.90 9.91 9.35
CA ILE A 107 -4.39 8.61 8.90
C ILE A 107 -5.69 8.85 8.14
N PRO A 108 -5.77 8.51 6.84
CA PRO A 108 -7.02 8.66 6.09
C PRO A 108 -8.12 7.80 6.71
N ASN A 109 -9.39 8.16 6.50
CA ASN A 109 -10.45 7.23 6.85
C ASN A 109 -10.52 6.08 5.84
N ALA A 110 -11.12 4.95 6.23
CA ALA A 110 -11.12 3.74 5.41
C ALA A 110 -11.85 3.91 4.07
N LEU A 111 -12.90 4.73 4.00
CA LEU A 111 -13.61 5.03 2.76
C LEU A 111 -12.73 5.82 1.79
N SER A 112 -12.00 6.82 2.28
CA SER A 112 -11.04 7.58 1.46
C SER A 112 -9.92 6.69 0.95
N ALA A 113 -9.37 5.82 1.82
CA ALA A 113 -8.34 4.84 1.45
C ALA A 113 -8.85 3.88 0.38
N HIS A 114 -10.09 3.37 0.52
CA HIS A 114 -10.73 2.53 -0.49
C HIS A 114 -10.86 3.24 -1.84
N THR A 115 -11.43 4.45 -1.85
CA THR A 115 -11.64 5.24 -3.06
C THR A 115 -10.31 5.50 -3.79
N GLN A 116 -9.27 5.89 -3.09
CA GLN A 116 -7.95 6.12 -3.65
C GLN A 116 -7.34 4.82 -4.20
N THR A 117 -7.52 3.69 -3.51
CA THR A 117 -7.03 2.38 -3.99
C THR A 117 -7.71 1.98 -5.29
N VAL A 118 -9.04 2.12 -5.39
CA VAL A 118 -9.81 1.85 -6.62
C VAL A 118 -9.34 2.72 -7.78
N GLU A 119 -9.11 4.01 -7.54
CA GLU A 119 -8.62 4.94 -8.54
C GLU A 119 -7.21 4.55 -9.02
N ASN A 120 -6.31 4.19 -8.12
CA ASN A 120 -4.98 3.74 -8.46
C ASN A 120 -5.00 2.45 -9.30
N ILE A 121 -5.87 1.49 -8.97
CA ILE A 121 -6.05 0.26 -9.77
C ILE A 121 -6.50 0.62 -11.19
N LYS A 122 -7.50 1.52 -11.34
CA LYS A 122 -7.97 1.98 -12.65
C LYS A 122 -6.85 2.63 -13.45
N ASN A 123 -6.07 3.51 -12.82
CA ASN A 123 -4.96 4.21 -13.46
C ASN A 123 -3.84 3.24 -13.88
N GLN A 124 -3.49 2.27 -13.05
CA GLN A 124 -2.50 1.24 -13.37
C GLN A 124 -2.96 0.37 -14.55
N LYS A 125 -4.25 -0.04 -14.56
CA LYS A 125 -4.84 -0.79 -15.65
C LYS A 125 -4.81 0.01 -16.97
N ALA A 126 -5.23 1.27 -16.93
CA ALA A 126 -5.20 2.15 -18.10
C ALA A 126 -3.78 2.33 -18.65
N LYS A 127 -2.79 2.54 -17.77
CA LYS A 127 -1.38 2.64 -18.14
C LYS A 127 -0.85 1.34 -18.76
N ALA A 128 -1.21 0.18 -18.21
CA ALA A 128 -0.82 -1.12 -18.77
C ALA A 128 -1.39 -1.31 -20.19
N ILE A 129 -2.67 -1.04 -20.38
CA ILE A 129 -3.33 -1.10 -21.70
C ILE A 129 -2.65 -0.15 -22.68
N TYR A 130 -2.41 1.12 -22.30
CA TYR A 130 -1.71 2.10 -23.13
C TYR A 130 -0.34 1.59 -23.57
N ASN A 131 0.46 1.05 -22.66
CA ASN A 131 1.80 0.52 -22.98
C ASN A 131 1.73 -0.66 -23.96
N ILE A 132 0.73 -1.54 -23.80
CA ILE A 132 0.52 -2.68 -24.70
C ILE A 132 0.14 -2.17 -26.11
N VAL A 133 -0.82 -1.26 -26.20
CA VAL A 133 -1.27 -0.66 -27.48
C VAL A 133 -0.11 0.06 -28.17
N HIS A 134 0.67 0.83 -27.42
CA HIS A 134 1.85 1.52 -27.97
C HIS A 134 2.88 0.54 -28.52
N LYS A 135 3.18 -0.56 -27.78
CA LYS A 135 4.08 -1.61 -28.21
C LYS A 135 3.59 -2.33 -29.48
N ILE A 136 2.29 -2.59 -29.57
CA ILE A 136 1.68 -3.19 -30.78
C ILE A 136 1.82 -2.23 -31.96
N ASN A 137 1.46 -0.96 -31.81
CA ASN A 137 1.55 0.05 -32.87
C ASN A 137 3.00 0.19 -33.36
N HIS A 138 3.98 0.18 -32.46
CA HIS A 138 5.40 0.23 -32.82
C HIS A 138 5.77 -0.99 -33.68
N LYS A 139 5.38 -2.21 -33.26
CA LYS A 139 5.63 -3.43 -34.03
C LYS A 139 4.96 -3.41 -35.42
N ILE A 140 3.74 -2.88 -35.52
CA ILE A 140 3.06 -2.71 -36.83
C ILE A 140 3.90 -1.80 -37.73
N GLN A 141 4.41 -0.69 -37.19
CA GLN A 141 5.22 0.27 -37.97
C GLN A 141 6.56 -0.32 -38.40
N GLU A 142 7.19 -1.17 -37.58
CA GLU A 142 8.46 -1.83 -37.91
C GLU A 142 8.30 -2.97 -38.93
N ASN A 143 7.14 -3.63 -38.95
CA ASN A 143 6.90 -4.83 -39.76
C ASN A 143 5.89 -4.55 -40.87
N LYS A 144 6.10 -3.47 -41.66
CA LYS A 144 5.18 -3.02 -42.72
C LYS A 144 4.92 -4.07 -43.78
N ASP A 145 5.85 -5.01 -44.01
CA ASP A 145 5.75 -6.07 -44.98
C ASP A 145 5.05 -7.34 -44.46
N SER A 146 4.64 -7.33 -43.19
CA SER A 146 3.93 -8.46 -42.55
C SER A 146 2.44 -8.15 -42.46
N TYR A 147 1.61 -9.16 -42.72
CA TYR A 147 0.16 -9.07 -42.50
C TYR A 147 -0.27 -9.44 -41.08
N GLN A 148 0.69 -9.81 -40.23
CA GLN A 148 0.45 -10.24 -38.87
C GLN A 148 1.63 -9.92 -37.98
N ILE A 149 1.31 -9.55 -36.75
CA ILE A 149 2.27 -9.49 -35.64
C ILE A 149 1.74 -10.25 -34.42
N ASP A 150 2.65 -10.58 -33.52
CA ASP A 150 2.35 -11.14 -32.20
C ASP A 150 3.02 -10.34 -31.08
N VAL A 151 2.34 -10.18 -29.94
CA VAL A 151 2.86 -9.51 -28.77
C VAL A 151 2.47 -10.27 -27.52
N LYS A 152 3.44 -10.44 -26.60
CA LYS A 152 3.15 -11.02 -25.27
C LYS A 152 2.22 -10.09 -24.49
N ILE A 153 1.13 -10.67 -23.96
CA ILE A 153 0.11 -9.96 -23.22
C ILE A 153 -0.30 -10.74 -21.98
N ASP A 154 -0.65 -10.03 -20.90
CA ASP A 154 -1.40 -10.61 -19.81
C ASP A 154 -2.86 -10.79 -20.25
N PRO A 155 -3.46 -11.99 -20.10
CA PRO A 155 -4.81 -12.28 -20.60
C PRO A 155 -5.89 -11.36 -20.03
N GLN A 156 -5.72 -10.82 -18.85
CA GLN A 156 -6.68 -9.88 -18.24
C GLN A 156 -6.86 -8.57 -19.03
N TYR A 157 -5.90 -8.21 -19.88
CA TYR A 157 -5.97 -7.01 -20.73
C TYR A 157 -6.44 -7.29 -22.14
N TYR A 158 -6.59 -8.58 -22.53
CA TYR A 158 -6.88 -8.95 -23.92
C TYR A 158 -8.14 -8.31 -24.47
N ASP A 159 -9.26 -8.39 -23.77
CA ASP A 159 -10.54 -7.90 -24.26
C ASP A 159 -10.50 -6.40 -24.56
N HIS A 160 -9.88 -5.61 -23.69
CA HIS A 160 -9.74 -4.16 -23.87
C HIS A 160 -8.83 -3.82 -25.04
N VAL A 161 -7.68 -4.50 -25.16
CA VAL A 161 -6.74 -4.28 -26.26
C VAL A 161 -7.35 -4.74 -27.58
N SER A 162 -7.99 -5.91 -27.59
CA SER A 162 -8.69 -6.47 -28.76
C SER A 162 -9.77 -5.51 -29.27
N GLU A 163 -10.60 -4.96 -28.38
CA GLU A 163 -11.65 -4.00 -28.74
C GLU A 163 -11.08 -2.74 -29.43
N ILE A 164 -9.96 -2.21 -28.92
CA ILE A 164 -9.28 -1.04 -29.52
C ILE A 164 -8.84 -1.35 -30.95
N PHE A 165 -8.22 -2.49 -31.19
CA PHE A 165 -7.72 -2.86 -32.52
C PHE A 165 -8.86 -3.26 -33.47
N GLN A 166 -9.88 -3.98 -32.98
CA GLN A 166 -11.05 -4.35 -33.79
C GLN A 166 -11.83 -3.13 -34.26
N LYS A 167 -12.01 -2.10 -33.44
CA LYS A 167 -12.62 -0.81 -33.83
C LYS A 167 -11.85 -0.11 -34.94
N ASN A 168 -10.59 -0.41 -35.12
CA ASN A 168 -9.72 0.10 -36.16
C ASN A 168 -9.54 -0.88 -37.36
N GLY A 169 -10.39 -1.91 -37.43
CA GLY A 169 -10.43 -2.85 -38.59
C GLY A 169 -9.46 -4.05 -38.48
N TYR A 170 -8.70 -4.17 -37.42
CA TYR A 170 -7.80 -5.30 -37.24
C TYR A 170 -8.54 -6.55 -36.72
N LYS A 171 -8.04 -7.73 -37.09
CA LYS A 171 -8.49 -9.00 -36.50
C LYS A 171 -7.54 -9.39 -35.37
N THR A 172 -8.07 -9.78 -34.21
CA THR A 172 -7.29 -10.15 -33.04
C THR A 172 -7.58 -11.59 -32.62
N LYS A 173 -6.56 -12.28 -32.10
CA LYS A 173 -6.69 -13.64 -31.57
C LYS A 173 -5.74 -13.83 -30.39
N LEU A 174 -6.24 -14.35 -29.27
CA LEU A 174 -5.43 -14.76 -28.15
C LEU A 174 -5.00 -16.22 -28.28
N ARG A 175 -3.72 -16.51 -28.04
CA ARG A 175 -3.22 -17.89 -27.94
C ARG A 175 -2.45 -18.06 -26.63
N LYS A 176 -2.74 -19.16 -25.94
CA LYS A 176 -2.01 -19.63 -24.78
C LYS A 176 -0.90 -20.57 -25.24
N PHE A 177 0.30 -20.34 -24.77
CA PHE A 177 1.41 -21.23 -24.98
C PHE A 177 1.70 -21.94 -23.65
N PRO A 178 1.46 -23.27 -23.60
CA PRO A 178 1.84 -24.04 -22.41
C PRO A 178 3.36 -24.07 -22.30
N CYS A 179 3.87 -24.02 -21.11
CA CYS A 179 5.30 -24.23 -20.90
C CYS A 179 5.61 -25.72 -21.00
N PRO A 180 6.50 -26.14 -21.90
CA PRO A 180 7.00 -27.50 -21.91
C PRO A 180 7.68 -27.78 -20.57
N LEU A 181 7.34 -28.88 -19.91
CA LEU A 181 7.95 -29.39 -18.69
C LEU A 181 7.57 -28.65 -17.38
N GLY A 182 6.62 -27.72 -17.37
CA GLY A 182 6.17 -27.04 -16.16
C GLY A 182 7.22 -26.16 -15.46
N LEU A 183 8.32 -25.81 -16.14
CA LEU A 183 9.43 -25.05 -15.58
C LEU A 183 9.17 -23.54 -15.50
N TYR A 184 8.18 -23.04 -16.24
CA TYR A 184 7.80 -21.62 -16.26
C TYR A 184 6.28 -21.48 -16.33
N GLU A 185 5.76 -20.32 -15.97
CA GLU A 185 4.35 -20.01 -16.14
C GLU A 185 3.96 -19.95 -17.63
N PRO A 186 2.75 -20.41 -18.00
CA PRO A 186 2.27 -20.28 -19.38
C PRO A 186 2.21 -18.79 -19.76
N PHE A 187 2.58 -18.49 -20.99
CA PHE A 187 2.46 -17.14 -21.51
C PHE A 187 1.38 -17.04 -22.59
N TYR A 188 0.91 -15.83 -22.83
CA TYR A 188 -0.13 -15.55 -23.81
C TYR A 188 0.39 -14.58 -24.87
N LEU A 189 0.01 -14.80 -26.13
CA LEU A 189 0.28 -13.91 -27.23
C LEU A 189 -1.05 -13.40 -27.80
N ILE A 190 -1.14 -12.10 -28.05
CA ILE A 190 -2.16 -11.52 -28.90
C ILE A 190 -1.62 -11.46 -30.34
N TYR A 191 -2.34 -12.03 -31.26
CA TYR A 191 -2.08 -11.95 -32.70
C TYR A 191 -2.96 -10.84 -33.29
N ILE A 192 -2.35 -9.96 -34.05
CA ILE A 192 -3.00 -8.82 -34.70
C ILE A 192 -2.80 -8.99 -36.20
N ASN A 193 -3.89 -9.07 -36.96
CA ASN A 193 -3.86 -9.20 -38.44
C ASN A 193 -4.57 -8.00 -39.06
N TRP A 194 -4.10 -7.54 -40.22
CA TRP A 194 -4.69 -6.45 -40.99
C TRP A 194 -4.79 -6.77 -42.50
#